data_07bc104e35993c8823b1d3f99510dab8
#
_entry.id   07bc104e35993c8823b1d3f99510dab8
#
_cell.length_a   1.000
_cell.length_b   1.000
_cell.length_c   1.000
_cell.angle_alpha   90.00
_cell.angle_beta   90.00
_cell.angle_gamma   90.00
#
_symmetry.space_group_name_H-M   'P 1'
#
loop_
_entity.id
_entity.type
_entity.pdbx_description
1 polymer ?
#
loop_
_entity_poly.entity_id
_entity_poly.type
_entity_poly.pdbx_seq_one_letter_code
_entity_poly.pdbx_strand_id
1 'polypeptide(L)'
;MAFYCSHIAMHTIEENENVMIYGPVIMNAEVLCYKSDLADVRTVGISQGRQNEKEQARETYPQIEEFQEITQKGILYSLENGQVDGVVQDISKAANVPDYLCAPISETDYISYVLVVDKKFVETKEFGEFIENYNRAAESLNEPEILAGKLGVEEDWLKDKKIRFLTLGQP
;
A
#
# COMPACT_ATOMS: atom_id res chain seq x y z
N MET A 1 -18.55 -2.37 -5.20
CA MET A 1 -17.31 -2.88 -4.57
C MET A 1 -16.12 -2.00 -4.92
N ALA A 2 -15.12 -1.97 -4.03
CA ALA A 2 -13.89 -1.19 -4.23
C ALA A 2 -12.74 -1.76 -3.36
N PHE A 3 -11.51 -1.53 -3.79
CA PHE A 3 -10.33 -1.77 -2.96
C PHE A 3 -10.01 -0.50 -2.17
N TYR A 4 -9.95 -0.63 -0.86
CA TYR A 4 -9.61 0.47 0.03
C TYR A 4 -8.44 0.11 0.92
N CYS A 5 -7.62 1.10 1.27
CA CYS A 5 -6.69 0.93 2.39
C CYS A 5 -7.51 0.69 3.68
N SER A 6 -6.92 -0.01 4.63
CA SER A 6 -7.60 -0.46 5.85
C SER A 6 -8.32 0.68 6.58
N HIS A 7 -7.71 1.87 6.65
CA HIS A 7 -8.30 3.05 7.29
C HIS A 7 -9.60 3.50 6.60
N ILE A 8 -9.58 3.69 5.28
CA ILE A 8 -10.79 4.11 4.53
C ILE A 8 -11.87 3.02 4.57
N ALA A 9 -11.48 1.74 4.53
CA ALA A 9 -12.43 0.64 4.63
C ALA A 9 -13.22 0.66 5.94
N MET A 10 -12.54 0.90 7.08
CA MET A 10 -13.19 1.00 8.39
C MET A 10 -14.22 2.13 8.43
N HIS A 11 -13.85 3.34 8.01
CA HIS A 11 -14.79 4.46 7.92
C HIS A 11 -15.98 4.15 6.99
N THR A 12 -15.71 3.52 5.84
CA THR A 12 -16.76 3.19 4.87
C THR A 12 -17.81 2.25 5.45
N ILE A 13 -17.40 1.23 6.23
CA ILE A 13 -18.36 0.30 6.84
C ILE A 13 -19.08 0.88 8.06
N GLU A 14 -18.47 1.82 8.76
CA GLU A 14 -19.11 2.57 9.85
C GLU A 14 -20.21 3.51 9.35
N GLU A 15 -19.99 4.13 8.18
CA GLU A 15 -20.94 5.07 7.57
C GLU A 15 -22.02 4.41 6.71
N ASN A 16 -21.81 3.16 6.28
CA ASN A 16 -22.72 2.47 5.37
C ASN A 16 -22.95 1.01 5.74
N GLU A 17 -24.09 0.73 6.36
CA GLU A 17 -24.49 -0.61 6.79
C GLU A 17 -24.69 -1.63 5.63
N ASN A 18 -24.83 -1.16 4.39
CA ASN A 18 -25.05 -2.03 3.23
C ASN A 18 -23.75 -2.62 2.67
N VAL A 19 -22.60 -2.15 3.12
CA VAL A 19 -21.30 -2.69 2.69
C VAL A 19 -20.62 -3.47 3.81
N MET A 20 -19.63 -4.28 3.42
CA MET A 20 -18.81 -5.06 4.34
C MET A 20 -17.38 -5.19 3.80
N ILE A 21 -16.43 -5.40 4.70
CA ILE A 21 -15.10 -5.87 4.32
C ILE A 21 -15.21 -7.36 4.01
N TYR A 22 -14.95 -7.73 2.75
CA TYR A 22 -15.00 -9.12 2.32
C TYR A 22 -13.71 -9.88 2.67
N GLY A 23 -12.56 -9.25 2.49
CA GLY A 23 -11.28 -9.85 2.85
C GLY A 23 -10.08 -8.98 2.47
N PRO A 24 -8.88 -9.34 2.98
CA PRO A 24 -7.64 -8.68 2.62
C PRO A 24 -7.24 -9.05 1.19
N VAL A 25 -6.68 -8.09 0.46
CA VAL A 25 -6.32 -8.24 -0.96
C VAL A 25 -4.85 -7.98 -1.25
N ILE A 26 -4.21 -7.03 -0.54
CA ILE A 26 -2.79 -6.71 -0.74
C ILE A 26 -2.12 -6.52 0.61
N MET A 27 -0.93 -7.08 0.75
CA MET A 27 -0.04 -6.89 1.89
C MET A 27 1.22 -6.15 1.48
N ASN A 28 1.77 -5.37 2.41
CA ASN A 28 3.09 -4.71 2.28
C ASN A 28 3.19 -3.79 1.05
N ALA A 29 2.12 -3.03 0.75
CA ALA A 29 2.05 -2.20 -0.45
C ALA A 29 2.68 -0.82 -0.29
N GLU A 30 3.10 -0.41 0.90
CA GLU A 30 3.70 0.88 1.16
C GLU A 30 5.21 0.77 1.35
N VAL A 31 5.92 1.80 0.88
CA VAL A 31 7.37 1.94 0.99
C VAL A 31 7.75 3.33 1.50
N LEU A 32 8.89 3.41 2.18
CA LEU A 32 9.55 4.67 2.53
C LEU A 32 10.52 5.05 1.40
N CYS A 33 10.20 6.12 0.67
CA CYS A 33 11.06 6.66 -0.38
C CYS A 33 11.92 7.81 0.16
N TYR A 34 13.20 7.85 -0.23
CA TYR A 34 14.20 8.84 0.23
C TYR A 34 15.28 9.06 -0.84
N LYS A 35 16.12 10.12 -0.69
CA LYS A 35 17.07 10.52 -1.73
C LYS A 35 18.49 9.99 -1.56
N SER A 36 18.97 9.82 -0.32
CA SER A 36 20.38 9.57 -0.04
C SER A 36 20.60 8.32 0.79
N ASP A 37 20.78 8.48 2.09
CA ASP A 37 20.99 7.40 3.03
C ASP A 37 19.79 7.27 3.98
N LEU A 38 19.28 6.04 4.13
CA LEU A 38 18.18 5.74 5.03
C LEU A 38 18.52 6.08 6.49
N ALA A 39 19.81 5.95 6.84
CA ALA A 39 20.28 6.31 8.19
C ALA A 39 20.19 7.81 8.50
N ASP A 40 20.09 8.66 7.48
CA ASP A 40 19.98 10.12 7.63
C ASP A 40 18.54 10.64 7.61
N VAL A 41 17.55 9.78 7.37
CA VAL A 41 16.13 10.16 7.35
C VAL A 41 15.66 10.46 8.76
N ARG A 42 15.27 11.72 9.05
CA ARG A 42 14.75 12.20 10.33
C ARG A 42 13.31 12.65 10.25
N THR A 43 12.93 13.30 9.14
CA THR A 43 11.59 13.83 8.91
C THR A 43 10.93 13.10 7.77
N VAL A 44 9.74 12.53 8.00
CA VAL A 44 9.00 11.73 7.02
C VAL A 44 7.64 12.33 6.72
N GLY A 45 7.37 12.58 5.45
CA GLY A 45 6.05 12.94 4.97
C GLY A 45 5.14 11.72 4.85
N ILE A 46 3.92 11.83 5.36
CA ILE A 46 2.91 10.78 5.29
C ILE A 46 1.55 11.38 4.95
N SER A 47 0.72 10.64 4.23
CA SER A 47 -0.65 11.08 3.93
C SER A 47 -1.50 11.13 5.20
N GLN A 48 -2.44 12.07 5.23
CA GLN A 48 -3.39 12.21 6.34
C GLN A 48 -4.15 10.90 6.62
N GLY A 49 -4.39 10.61 7.90
CA GLY A 49 -5.12 9.43 8.34
C GLY A 49 -4.36 8.09 8.26
N ARG A 50 -3.05 8.12 7.97
CA ARG A 50 -2.19 6.93 7.85
C ARG A 50 -1.47 6.60 9.17
N GLN A 51 -2.25 6.47 10.26
CA GLN A 51 -1.67 6.24 11.59
C GLN A 51 -0.94 4.89 11.72
N ASN A 52 -1.50 3.83 11.13
CA ASN A 52 -0.87 2.50 11.17
C ASN A 52 0.48 2.49 10.46
N GLU A 53 0.54 3.06 9.26
CA GLU A 53 1.78 3.16 8.47
C GLU A 53 2.83 4.02 9.15
N LYS A 54 2.40 5.07 9.87
CA LYS A 54 3.27 5.90 10.71
C LYS A 54 3.87 5.12 11.87
N GLU A 55 3.08 4.30 12.56
CA GLU A 55 3.54 3.45 13.66
C GLU A 55 4.52 2.40 13.17
N GLN A 56 4.22 1.72 12.08
CA GLN A 56 5.09 0.73 11.45
C GLN A 56 6.44 1.32 11.03
N ALA A 57 6.41 2.47 10.35
CA ALA A 57 7.64 3.15 9.94
C ALA A 57 8.47 3.61 11.15
N ARG A 58 7.82 4.06 12.24
CA ARG A 58 8.50 4.47 13.47
C ARG A 58 9.14 3.27 14.19
N GLU A 59 8.48 2.14 14.24
CA GLU A 59 9.03 0.91 14.84
C GLU A 59 10.22 0.37 14.05
N THR A 60 10.14 0.41 12.73
CA THR A 60 11.18 -0.09 11.82
C THR A 60 12.38 0.85 11.75
N TYR A 61 12.15 2.17 11.82
CA TYR A 61 13.15 3.22 11.65
C TYR A 61 13.18 4.17 12.87
N PRO A 62 13.77 3.75 14.00
CA PRO A 62 13.76 4.53 15.23
C PRO A 62 14.52 5.86 15.14
N GLN A 63 15.32 6.07 14.10
CA GLN A 63 15.98 7.34 13.81
C GLN A 63 15.03 8.42 13.26
N ILE A 64 13.80 8.08 12.86
CA ILE A 64 12.80 9.05 12.41
C ILE A 64 12.25 9.80 13.62
N GLU A 65 12.50 11.11 13.65
CA GLU A 65 12.12 11.99 14.75
C GLU A 65 10.72 12.57 14.56
N GLU A 66 10.37 12.92 13.31
CA GLU A 66 9.14 13.64 12.99
C GLU A 66 8.40 13.01 11.81
N PHE A 67 7.05 12.95 11.90
CA PHE A 67 6.16 12.64 10.80
C PHE A 67 5.28 13.84 10.50
N GLN A 68 5.35 14.36 9.26
CA GLN A 68 4.52 15.46 8.79
C GLN A 68 3.36 14.95 7.94
N GLU A 69 2.14 15.27 8.34
CA GLU A 69 0.96 14.95 7.53
C GLU A 69 0.85 15.90 6.35
N ILE A 70 0.91 15.33 5.16
CA ILE A 70 0.93 16.03 3.87
C ILE A 70 -0.19 15.50 2.99
N THR A 71 -0.81 16.37 2.21
CA THR A 71 -1.81 15.91 1.23
C THR A 71 -1.18 14.97 0.21
N GLN A 72 -1.92 13.96 -0.22
CA GLN A 72 -1.45 12.96 -1.18
C GLN A 72 -0.82 13.57 -2.45
N LYS A 73 -1.34 14.71 -2.92
CA LYS A 73 -0.83 15.40 -4.12
C LYS A 73 0.50 16.12 -3.89
N GLY A 74 0.79 16.53 -2.65
CA GLY A 74 1.98 17.29 -2.30
C GLY A 74 3.14 16.43 -1.79
N ILE A 75 2.91 15.14 -1.53
CA ILE A 75 3.84 14.33 -0.75
C ILE A 75 5.20 14.12 -1.46
N LEU A 76 5.21 13.80 -2.74
CA LEU A 76 6.46 13.67 -3.52
C LEU A 76 7.15 15.03 -3.72
N TYR A 77 6.36 16.09 -3.91
CA TYR A 77 6.89 17.44 -4.01
C TYR A 77 7.61 17.89 -2.73
N SER A 78 7.12 17.50 -1.57
CA SER A 78 7.77 17.83 -0.28
C SER A 78 9.13 17.15 -0.14
N LEU A 79 9.28 15.90 -0.64
CA LEU A 79 10.56 15.20 -0.71
C LEU A 79 11.50 15.85 -1.73
N GLU A 80 10.98 16.20 -2.91
CA GLU A 80 11.76 16.84 -3.97
C GLU A 80 12.38 18.16 -3.51
N ASN A 81 11.62 18.98 -2.79
CA ASN A 81 12.07 20.28 -2.29
C ASN A 81 12.82 20.22 -0.96
N GLY A 82 13.06 19.05 -0.40
CA GLY A 82 13.78 18.89 0.88
C GLY A 82 13.01 19.43 2.09
N GLN A 83 11.68 19.46 2.01
CA GLN A 83 10.83 19.78 3.19
C GLN A 83 10.80 18.61 4.16
N VAL A 84 10.95 17.40 3.66
CA VAL A 84 11.10 16.15 4.41
C VAL A 84 12.24 15.33 3.81
N ASP A 85 12.84 14.44 4.62
CA ASP A 85 13.96 13.59 4.19
C ASP A 85 13.47 12.32 3.50
N GLY A 86 12.26 11.87 3.83
CA GLY A 86 11.60 10.72 3.24
C GLY A 86 10.10 10.87 3.17
N VAL A 87 9.44 10.01 2.39
CA VAL A 87 7.96 9.96 2.30
C VAL A 87 7.47 8.51 2.26
N VAL A 88 6.35 8.26 2.95
CA VAL A 88 5.64 6.99 2.81
C VAL A 88 4.71 7.04 1.60
N GLN A 89 4.88 6.11 0.67
CA GLN A 89 4.13 6.02 -0.57
C GLN A 89 3.67 4.60 -0.86
N ASP A 90 2.56 4.50 -1.58
CA ASP A 90 2.16 3.25 -2.24
C ASP A 90 3.21 2.83 -3.28
N ILE A 91 3.51 1.54 -3.36
CA ILE A 91 4.53 0.97 -4.24
C ILE A 91 4.28 1.31 -5.71
N SER A 92 3.01 1.40 -6.14
CA SER A 92 2.66 1.75 -7.52
C SER A 92 3.03 3.20 -7.89
N LYS A 93 3.06 4.10 -6.90
CA LYS A 93 3.52 5.48 -7.07
C LYS A 93 5.03 5.60 -6.95
N ALA A 94 5.61 4.85 -6.01
CA ALA A 94 7.06 4.79 -5.82
C ALA A 94 7.79 4.29 -7.09
N ALA A 95 7.21 3.30 -7.78
CA ALA A 95 7.71 2.79 -9.06
C ALA A 95 7.82 3.84 -10.17
N ASN A 96 7.05 4.93 -10.09
CA ASN A 96 7.08 6.01 -11.07
C ASN A 96 8.09 7.14 -10.75
N VAL A 97 8.89 6.98 -9.71
CA VAL A 97 9.92 7.95 -9.29
C VAL A 97 11.28 7.25 -9.13
N PRO A 98 11.90 6.85 -10.24
CA PRO A 98 13.08 5.96 -10.24
C PRO A 98 14.32 6.58 -9.58
N ASP A 99 14.36 7.90 -9.41
CA ASP A 99 15.48 8.62 -8.79
C ASP A 99 15.50 8.50 -7.26
N TYR A 100 14.48 7.88 -6.66
CA TYR A 100 14.40 7.70 -5.21
C TYR A 100 14.69 6.25 -4.81
N LEU A 101 15.45 6.10 -3.73
CA LEU A 101 15.59 4.84 -3.04
C LEU A 101 14.31 4.55 -2.25
N CYS A 102 13.90 3.30 -2.19
CA CYS A 102 12.69 2.92 -1.46
C CYS A 102 12.94 1.65 -0.63
N ALA A 103 12.58 1.70 0.65
CA ALA A 103 12.65 0.60 1.59
C ALA A 103 11.25 0.22 2.11
N PRO A 104 11.01 -1.03 2.58
CA PRO A 104 9.76 -1.41 3.23
C PRO A 104 9.49 -0.52 4.45
N ILE A 105 8.22 -0.21 4.76
CA ILE A 105 7.90 0.55 5.99
C ILE A 105 7.83 -0.34 7.24
N SER A 106 7.84 -1.67 7.07
CA SER A 106 7.75 -2.63 8.17
C SER A 106 8.59 -3.87 7.89
N GLU A 107 9.20 -4.42 8.95
CA GLU A 107 9.84 -5.74 8.90
C GLU A 107 8.81 -6.88 9.00
N THR A 108 7.65 -6.61 9.59
CA THR A 108 6.55 -7.57 9.74
C THR A 108 5.48 -7.38 8.66
N ASP A 109 4.81 -8.46 8.32
CA ASP A 109 3.71 -8.43 7.35
C ASP A 109 2.50 -7.67 7.89
N TYR A 110 1.87 -6.85 7.05
CA TYR A 110 0.65 -6.13 7.37
C TYR A 110 -0.29 -6.04 6.16
N ILE A 111 -1.58 -5.84 6.44
CA ILE A 111 -2.61 -5.69 5.40
C ILE A 111 -2.67 -4.21 4.97
N SER A 112 -2.36 -3.95 3.70
CA SER A 112 -2.44 -2.63 3.09
C SER A 112 -3.83 -2.33 2.56
N TYR A 113 -4.41 -3.28 1.81
CA TYR A 113 -5.70 -3.10 1.15
C TYR A 113 -6.65 -4.26 1.42
N VAL A 114 -7.94 -3.92 1.48
CA VAL A 114 -9.05 -4.85 1.62
C VAL A 114 -10.09 -4.62 0.53
N LEU A 115 -10.85 -5.66 0.20
CA LEU A 115 -12.04 -5.54 -0.65
C LEU A 115 -13.24 -5.16 0.20
N VAL A 116 -13.86 -4.02 -0.12
CA VAL A 116 -15.17 -3.61 0.41
C VAL A 116 -16.23 -3.84 -0.66
N VAL A 117 -17.32 -4.49 -0.28
CA VAL A 117 -18.37 -4.92 -1.20
C VAL A 117 -19.76 -4.66 -0.61
N ASP A 118 -20.74 -4.41 -1.48
CA ASP A 118 -22.15 -4.37 -1.10
C ASP A 118 -22.62 -5.78 -0.72
N LYS A 119 -23.32 -5.91 0.41
CA LYS A 119 -23.76 -7.20 0.97
C LYS A 119 -24.69 -7.97 0.02
N LYS A 120 -25.51 -7.28 -0.77
CA LYS A 120 -26.40 -7.92 -1.75
C LYS A 120 -25.65 -8.38 -2.99
N PHE A 121 -24.54 -7.69 -3.35
CA PHE A 121 -23.74 -8.06 -4.51
C PHE A 121 -22.96 -9.35 -4.26
N VAL A 122 -22.56 -9.62 -3.02
CA VAL A 122 -21.86 -10.88 -2.64
C VAL A 122 -22.67 -12.14 -2.99
N GLU A 123 -24.01 -12.03 -2.96
CA GLU A 123 -24.91 -13.16 -3.24
C GLU A 123 -25.15 -13.40 -4.74
N THR A 124 -24.53 -12.59 -5.60
CA THR A 124 -24.75 -12.68 -7.06
C THR A 124 -23.74 -13.58 -7.75
N LYS A 125 -24.13 -14.13 -8.91
CA LYS A 125 -23.22 -14.90 -9.76
C LYS A 125 -22.07 -14.06 -10.29
N GLU A 126 -22.31 -12.80 -10.59
CA GLU A 126 -21.32 -11.84 -11.08
C GLU A 126 -20.21 -11.59 -10.06
N PHE A 127 -20.54 -11.64 -8.76
CA PHE A 127 -19.53 -11.56 -7.72
C PHE A 127 -18.65 -12.81 -7.69
N GLY A 128 -19.21 -14.01 -7.85
CA GLY A 128 -18.45 -15.25 -7.98
C GLY A 128 -17.46 -15.20 -9.16
N GLU A 129 -17.93 -14.76 -10.33
CA GLU A 129 -17.09 -14.57 -11.53
C GLU A 129 -15.98 -13.53 -11.30
N PHE A 130 -16.27 -12.45 -10.56
CA PHE A 130 -15.28 -11.46 -10.17
C PHE A 130 -14.19 -12.10 -9.28
N ILE A 131 -14.56 -12.86 -8.24
CA ILE A 131 -13.61 -13.50 -7.33
C ILE A 131 -12.69 -14.46 -8.08
N GLU A 132 -13.22 -15.27 -9.01
CA GLU A 132 -12.39 -16.17 -9.83
C GLU A 132 -11.38 -15.39 -10.68
N ASN A 133 -11.80 -14.30 -11.33
CA ASN A 133 -10.92 -13.46 -12.15
C ASN A 133 -9.88 -12.73 -11.30
N TYR A 134 -10.31 -12.20 -10.14
CA TYR A 134 -9.43 -11.55 -9.19
C TYR A 134 -8.34 -12.51 -8.69
N ASN A 135 -8.72 -13.73 -8.27
CA ASN A 135 -7.77 -14.71 -7.74
C ASN A 135 -6.71 -15.09 -8.78
N ARG A 136 -7.10 -15.30 -10.04
CA ARG A 136 -6.14 -15.53 -11.13
C ARG A 136 -5.18 -14.36 -11.33
N ALA A 137 -5.69 -13.13 -11.24
CA ALA A 137 -4.86 -11.94 -11.33
C ALA A 137 -3.90 -11.81 -10.13
N ALA A 138 -4.39 -12.08 -8.91
CA ALA A 138 -3.59 -12.04 -7.68
C ALA A 138 -2.45 -13.08 -7.71
N GLU A 139 -2.74 -14.31 -8.14
CA GLU A 139 -1.73 -15.35 -8.34
C GLU A 139 -0.67 -14.91 -9.35
N SER A 140 -1.10 -14.38 -10.50
CA SER A 140 -0.18 -13.89 -11.54
C SER A 140 0.69 -12.72 -11.05
N LEU A 141 0.14 -11.78 -10.27
CA LEU A 141 0.88 -10.62 -9.74
C LEU A 141 1.87 -10.99 -8.63
N ASN A 142 1.79 -12.18 -8.06
CA ASN A 142 2.80 -12.68 -7.12
C ASN A 142 4.06 -13.23 -7.82
N GLU A 143 4.04 -13.36 -9.15
CA GLU A 143 5.23 -13.65 -9.94
C GLU A 143 6.07 -12.37 -10.11
N PRO A 144 7.33 -12.32 -9.61
CA PRO A 144 8.13 -11.09 -9.59
C PRO A 144 8.30 -10.44 -10.96
N GLU A 145 8.55 -11.24 -12.01
CA GLU A 145 8.70 -10.77 -13.39
C GLU A 145 7.42 -10.07 -13.89
N ILE A 146 6.25 -10.62 -13.58
CA ILE A 146 4.96 -10.06 -14.01
C ILE A 146 4.70 -8.76 -13.26
N LEU A 147 4.91 -8.73 -11.94
CA LEU A 147 4.69 -7.54 -11.14
C LEU A 147 5.67 -6.42 -11.54
N ALA A 148 6.95 -6.73 -11.70
CA ALA A 148 7.97 -5.78 -12.16
C ALA A 148 7.60 -5.17 -13.52
N GLY A 149 7.20 -6.01 -14.48
CA GLY A 149 6.73 -5.56 -15.78
C GLY A 149 5.48 -4.67 -15.72
N LYS A 150 4.55 -4.92 -14.79
CA LYS A 150 3.36 -4.08 -14.58
C LYS A 150 3.68 -2.74 -13.92
N LEU A 151 4.65 -2.71 -13.04
CA LEU A 151 5.11 -1.50 -12.36
C LEU A 151 6.13 -0.70 -13.19
N GLY A 152 6.75 -1.32 -14.22
CA GLY A 152 7.79 -0.71 -15.04
C GLY A 152 9.13 -0.57 -14.31
N VAL A 153 9.44 -1.52 -13.41
CA VAL A 153 10.67 -1.57 -12.61
C VAL A 153 11.45 -2.86 -12.88
N GLU A 154 12.70 -2.92 -12.43
CA GLU A 154 13.47 -4.16 -12.44
C GLU A 154 13.03 -5.08 -11.28
N GLU A 155 13.13 -6.41 -11.47
CA GLU A 155 12.76 -7.38 -10.42
C GLU A 155 13.54 -7.18 -9.14
N ASP A 156 14.82 -6.79 -9.23
CA ASP A 156 15.68 -6.51 -8.09
C ASP A 156 15.12 -5.41 -7.19
N TRP A 157 14.40 -4.44 -7.76
CA TRP A 157 13.75 -3.37 -7.01
C TRP A 157 12.62 -3.89 -6.10
N LEU A 158 12.03 -5.05 -6.42
CA LEU A 158 10.93 -5.66 -5.64
C LEU A 158 11.42 -6.58 -4.52
N LYS A 159 12.65 -7.07 -4.55
CA LYS A 159 13.15 -8.17 -3.69
C LYS A 159 12.95 -7.97 -2.19
N ASP A 160 13.12 -6.75 -1.71
CA ASP A 160 13.03 -6.42 -0.29
C ASP A 160 11.64 -5.95 0.15
N LYS A 161 10.73 -5.67 -0.79
CA LYS A 161 9.46 -5.00 -0.51
C LYS A 161 8.33 -5.92 -0.05
N LYS A 162 8.52 -7.24 -0.20
CA LYS A 162 7.61 -8.29 0.32
C LYS A 162 6.13 -8.11 -0.04
N ILE A 163 5.81 -7.34 -1.10
CA ILE A 163 4.43 -7.15 -1.53
C ILE A 163 3.80 -8.49 -1.90
N ARG A 164 2.55 -8.70 -1.47
CA ARG A 164 1.79 -9.90 -1.80
C ARG A 164 0.35 -9.58 -2.12
N PHE A 165 -0.18 -10.24 -3.15
CA PHE A 165 -1.58 -10.23 -3.52
C PHE A 165 -2.23 -11.50 -2.96
N LEU A 166 -3.28 -11.32 -2.15
CA LEU A 166 -3.95 -12.43 -1.48
C LEU A 166 -5.15 -12.89 -2.30
N THR A 167 -5.34 -14.19 -2.40
CA THR A 167 -6.57 -14.76 -2.96
C THR A 167 -7.72 -14.64 -1.96
N LEU A 168 -8.92 -14.48 -2.46
CA LEU A 168 -10.15 -14.39 -1.67
C LEU A 168 -10.89 -15.73 -1.71
N GLY A 169 -11.49 -16.13 -0.58
CA GLY A 169 -12.39 -17.29 -0.55
C GLY A 169 -13.60 -17.08 -1.48
N GLN A 170 -14.16 -18.18 -1.99
CA GLN A 170 -15.44 -18.12 -2.70
C GLN A 170 -16.59 -17.86 -1.71
N PRO A 171 -17.65 -17.14 -2.11
CA PRO A 171 -18.81 -16.89 -1.28
C PRO A 171 -19.58 -18.14 -0.92
#